data_d93a9d47730490620bfc0b6b3232730c
#
_entry.id   d93a9d47730490620bfc0b6b3232730c
#
_cell.length_a   1.000
_cell.length_b   1.000
_cell.length_c   1.000
_cell.angle_alpha   90.00
_cell.angle_beta   90.00
_cell.angle_gamma   90.00
#
_symmetry.space_group_name_H-M   'P 1'
#
loop_
_entity.id
_entity.type
_entity.pdbx_description
1 polymer ?
#
loop_
_entity_poly.entity_id
_entity_poly.type
_entity_poly.pdbx_seq_one_letter_code
_entity_poly.pdbx_strand_id
1 'polypeptide(L)'
;VNSGASTAQSKLIHDNVTKTLLSTVNLYMIDLSITNELPSQYALEEVRIKKYDANRTDQFADHVDVGDHNSARRFLAFFLYLTENQFEGQTNFTYLDLSIDPKPGRILVFPPLWLFPHAGMPVGKSEKYIVGSYCHYL
;
A
#
# COMPACT_ATOMS: atom_id res chain seq x y z
N VAL A 1 20.36 13.90 -23.99
CA VAL A 1 21.39 12.99 -23.46
C VAL A 1 21.31 12.96 -21.93
N ASN A 2 20.32 12.29 -21.33
CA ASN A 2 20.26 11.99 -19.87
C ASN A 2 19.31 10.82 -19.54
N SER A 3 18.96 9.98 -20.52
CA SER A 3 18.02 8.86 -20.31
C SER A 3 18.61 7.72 -19.44
N GLY A 4 19.92 7.49 -19.50
CA GLY A 4 20.55 6.38 -18.79
C GLY A 4 20.66 6.58 -17.27
N ALA A 5 20.97 7.78 -16.80
CA ALA A 5 21.06 8.08 -15.35
C ALA A 5 19.68 8.05 -14.71
N SER A 6 18.66 8.59 -15.39
CA SER A 6 17.26 8.54 -14.93
C SER A 6 16.75 7.09 -14.79
N THR A 7 17.07 6.22 -15.72
CA THR A 7 16.65 4.80 -15.70
C THR A 7 17.34 4.02 -14.58
N ALA A 8 18.65 4.23 -14.37
CA ALA A 8 19.40 3.59 -13.29
C ALA A 8 18.89 4.02 -11.91
N GLN A 9 18.61 5.32 -11.72
CA GLN A 9 18.08 5.85 -10.48
C GLN A 9 16.66 5.33 -10.20
N SER A 10 15.79 5.27 -11.20
CA SER A 10 14.44 4.71 -11.07
C SER A 10 14.49 3.24 -10.69
N LYS A 11 15.39 2.46 -11.28
CA LYS A 11 15.59 1.06 -10.93
C LYS A 11 16.06 0.91 -9.47
N LEU A 12 17.02 1.71 -9.03
CA LEU A 12 17.51 1.67 -7.65
C LEU A 12 16.40 1.97 -6.64
N ILE A 13 15.56 2.98 -6.92
CA ILE A 13 14.41 3.32 -6.07
C ILE A 13 13.42 2.15 -6.03
N HIS A 14 13.07 1.60 -7.17
CA HIS A 14 12.17 0.45 -7.28
C HIS A 14 12.69 -0.75 -6.47
N ASP A 15 13.97 -1.10 -6.64
CA ASP A 15 14.60 -2.23 -5.95
C ASP A 15 14.62 -2.02 -4.43
N ASN A 16 14.90 -0.79 -3.96
CA ASN A 16 14.88 -0.47 -2.55
C ASN A 16 13.46 -0.53 -1.95
N VAL A 17 12.46 0.00 -2.65
CA VAL A 17 11.06 -0.09 -2.23
C VAL A 17 10.61 -1.55 -2.17
N THR A 18 10.86 -2.31 -3.21
CA THR A 18 10.53 -3.75 -3.27
C THR A 18 11.16 -4.51 -2.11
N LYS A 19 12.45 -4.30 -1.85
CA LYS A 19 13.17 -4.92 -0.73
C LYS A 19 12.55 -4.54 0.62
N THR A 20 12.18 -3.27 0.79
CA THR A 20 11.54 -2.78 2.02
C THR A 20 10.18 -3.44 2.22
N LEU A 21 9.33 -3.53 1.19
CA LEU A 21 8.03 -4.17 1.27
C LEU A 21 8.17 -5.67 1.60
N LEU A 22 9.08 -6.39 0.96
CA LEU A 22 9.33 -7.81 1.26
C LEU A 22 9.84 -8.03 2.69
N SER A 23 10.71 -7.14 3.20
CA SER A 23 11.15 -7.20 4.60
C SER A 23 9.98 -6.96 5.56
N THR A 24 9.04 -6.10 5.19
CA THR A 24 7.84 -5.81 5.99
C THR A 24 6.91 -7.03 6.09
N VAL A 25 6.83 -7.88 5.05
CA VAL A 25 6.06 -9.14 5.13
C VAL A 25 6.58 -10.01 6.27
N ASN A 26 7.90 -10.19 6.35
CA ASN A 26 8.52 -11.01 7.40
C ASN A 26 8.24 -10.44 8.80
N LEU A 27 8.35 -9.11 8.97
CA LEU A 27 8.03 -8.45 10.24
C LEU A 27 6.55 -8.63 10.60
N TYR A 28 5.66 -8.47 9.65
CA TYR A 28 4.21 -8.66 9.83
C TYR A 28 3.89 -10.09 10.27
N MET A 29 4.49 -11.10 9.62
CA MET A 29 4.28 -12.51 9.97
C MET A 29 4.78 -12.83 11.38
N ILE A 30 5.93 -12.29 11.77
CA ILE A 30 6.52 -12.50 13.10
C ILE A 30 5.69 -11.82 14.19
N ASP A 31 5.31 -10.55 13.96
CA ASP A 31 4.56 -9.73 14.91
C ASP A 31 3.20 -10.35 15.25
N LEU A 32 2.52 -10.87 14.24
CA LEU A 32 1.23 -11.56 14.40
C LEU A 32 1.32 -13.04 14.74
N SER A 33 2.54 -13.63 14.76
CA SER A 33 2.76 -15.06 14.98
C SER A 33 2.04 -15.96 13.97
N ILE A 34 1.97 -15.54 12.69
CA ILE A 34 1.26 -16.23 11.59
C ILE A 34 2.19 -16.77 10.51
N THR A 35 3.43 -17.07 10.86
CA THR A 35 4.45 -17.53 9.88
C THR A 35 4.05 -18.83 9.19
N ASN A 36 3.28 -19.70 9.87
CA ASN A 36 2.85 -20.99 9.33
C ASN A 36 1.55 -20.92 8.52
N GLU A 37 0.82 -19.81 8.62
CA GLU A 37 -0.48 -19.63 7.96
C GLU A 37 -0.34 -18.93 6.60
N LEU A 38 0.80 -18.27 6.35
CA LEU A 38 1.08 -17.61 5.09
C LEU A 38 1.99 -18.47 4.20
N PRO A 39 1.93 -18.27 2.87
CA PRO A 39 2.73 -19.08 1.95
C PRO A 39 4.22 -18.82 2.14
N SER A 40 5.03 -19.88 2.06
CA SER A 40 6.49 -19.78 2.08
C SER A 40 7.08 -19.17 0.79
N GLN A 41 6.31 -19.21 -0.30
CA GLN A 41 6.66 -18.61 -1.59
C GLN A 41 5.51 -17.75 -2.09
N TYR A 42 5.83 -16.53 -2.48
CA TYR A 42 4.87 -15.56 -2.98
C TYR A 42 5.55 -14.56 -3.91
N ALA A 43 4.78 -13.83 -4.68
CA ALA A 43 5.26 -12.75 -5.51
C ALA A 43 4.68 -11.40 -5.05
N LEU A 44 5.45 -10.34 -5.30
CA LEU A 44 4.98 -8.97 -5.16
C LEU A 44 4.47 -8.49 -6.52
N GLU A 45 3.28 -7.90 -6.56
CA GLU A 45 2.78 -7.25 -7.75
C GLU A 45 3.57 -5.97 -8.08
N GLU A 46 3.34 -5.41 -9.26
CA GLU A 46 3.93 -4.15 -9.66
C GLU A 46 3.72 -3.06 -8.61
N VAL A 47 4.81 -2.40 -8.25
CA VAL A 47 4.77 -1.26 -7.32
C VAL A 47 4.22 -0.04 -8.05
N ARG A 48 3.19 0.58 -7.48
CA ARG A 48 2.50 1.73 -8.07
C ARG A 48 2.52 2.92 -7.13
N ILE A 49 2.79 4.10 -7.70
CA ILE A 49 2.66 5.37 -6.97
C ILE A 49 1.27 5.93 -7.28
N LYS A 50 0.54 6.28 -6.22
CA LYS A 50 -0.75 6.96 -6.29
C LYS A 50 -0.58 8.37 -5.75
N LYS A 51 -1.04 9.36 -6.52
CA LYS A 51 -1.11 10.77 -6.14
C LYS A 51 -2.56 11.14 -5.87
N TYR A 52 -2.78 11.92 -4.84
CA TYR A 52 -4.04 12.60 -4.56
C TYR A 52 -3.75 14.10 -4.61
N ASP A 53 -4.43 14.81 -5.49
CA ASP A 53 -4.31 16.26 -5.59
C ASP A 53 -5.01 16.95 -4.42
N ALA A 54 -4.49 18.11 -4.02
CA ALA A 54 -5.04 18.90 -2.91
C ALA A 54 -6.34 19.65 -3.34
N ASN A 55 -7.33 18.90 -3.82
CA ASN A 55 -8.57 19.41 -4.41
C ASN A 55 -9.83 19.01 -3.60
N ARG A 56 -9.69 18.25 -2.51
CA ARG A 56 -10.76 17.70 -1.65
C ARG A 56 -11.70 16.72 -2.35
N THR A 57 -11.40 16.29 -3.56
CA THR A 57 -12.25 15.40 -4.37
C THR A 57 -11.57 14.10 -4.74
N ASP A 58 -10.23 14.09 -4.89
CA ASP A 58 -9.49 12.89 -5.20
C ASP A 58 -9.53 11.92 -4.01
N GLN A 59 -10.23 10.83 -4.21
CA GLN A 59 -10.43 9.80 -3.20
C GLN A 59 -10.54 8.42 -3.83
N PHE A 60 -10.31 7.40 -3.02
CA PHE A 60 -10.79 6.06 -3.31
C PHE A 60 -11.99 5.79 -2.41
N ALA A 61 -13.16 5.64 -3.02
CA ALA A 61 -14.37 5.27 -2.29
C ALA A 61 -14.19 3.93 -1.57
N ASP A 62 -15.02 3.65 -0.60
CA ASP A 62 -14.99 2.40 0.16
C ASP A 62 -15.06 1.18 -0.77
N HIS A 63 -14.07 0.30 -0.67
CA HIS A 63 -13.91 -0.87 -1.55
C HIS A 63 -13.09 -1.95 -0.89
N VAL A 64 -13.06 -3.12 -1.51
CA VAL A 64 -12.10 -4.19 -1.23
C VAL A 64 -11.24 -4.42 -2.47
N ASP A 65 -9.97 -4.81 -2.26
CA ASP A 65 -9.04 -5.02 -3.38
C ASP A 65 -9.14 -6.40 -4.02
N VAL A 66 -9.80 -7.35 -3.34
CA VAL A 66 -10.08 -8.69 -3.84
C VAL A 66 -11.58 -8.83 -4.04
N GLY A 67 -12.02 -8.64 -5.29
CA GLY A 67 -13.44 -8.68 -5.65
C GLY A 67 -13.75 -9.62 -6.83
N ASP A 68 -12.73 -10.21 -7.46
CA ASP A 68 -12.90 -11.06 -8.64
C ASP A 68 -11.83 -12.15 -8.74
N HIS A 69 -11.93 -13.00 -9.77
CA HIS A 69 -10.98 -14.08 -10.02
C HIS A 69 -9.54 -13.59 -10.24
N ASN A 70 -9.34 -12.45 -10.90
CA ASN A 70 -8.01 -11.95 -11.22
C ASN A 70 -7.27 -11.46 -9.98
N SER A 71 -7.99 -10.87 -9.03
CA SER A 71 -7.47 -10.38 -7.76
C SER A 71 -7.44 -11.44 -6.65
N ALA A 72 -8.09 -12.60 -6.86
CA ALA A 72 -8.29 -13.64 -5.83
C ALA A 72 -7.00 -14.20 -5.21
N ARG A 73 -5.86 -14.10 -5.90
CA ARG A 73 -4.55 -14.55 -5.38
C ARG A 73 -3.90 -13.60 -4.39
N ARG A 74 -4.40 -12.38 -4.24
CA ARG A 74 -3.85 -11.39 -3.30
C ARG A 74 -4.16 -11.79 -1.87
N PHE A 75 -3.16 -11.79 -1.00
CA PHE A 75 -3.35 -12.09 0.42
C PHE A 75 -2.87 -10.98 1.36
N LEU A 76 -1.95 -10.08 0.92
CA LEU A 76 -1.57 -8.87 1.64
C LEU A 76 -1.52 -7.66 0.71
N ALA A 77 -2.01 -6.54 1.18
CA ALA A 77 -1.84 -5.22 0.59
C ALA A 77 -0.84 -4.39 1.38
N PHE A 78 -0.12 -3.50 0.71
CA PHE A 78 0.85 -2.58 1.29
C PHE A 78 0.58 -1.16 0.83
N PHE A 79 0.58 -0.23 1.77
CA PHE A 79 0.60 1.21 1.49
C PHE A 79 1.75 1.86 2.25
N LEU A 80 2.80 2.28 1.53
CA LEU A 80 3.87 3.10 2.06
C LEU A 80 3.50 4.57 1.85
N TYR A 81 3.30 5.31 2.93
CA TYR A 81 3.01 6.74 2.88
C TYR A 81 4.31 7.54 2.69
N LEU A 82 4.30 8.46 1.71
CA LEU A 82 5.44 9.31 1.38
C LEU A 82 5.28 10.74 1.90
N THR A 83 4.05 11.14 2.23
CA THR A 83 3.72 12.50 2.68
C THR A 83 3.04 12.49 4.02
N GLU A 84 3.13 13.58 4.74
CA GLU A 84 2.35 13.86 5.93
C GLU A 84 1.20 14.79 5.59
N ASN A 85 -0.02 14.37 5.90
CA ASN A 85 -1.22 15.16 5.70
C ASN A 85 -1.99 15.17 7.03
N GLN A 86 -1.75 16.21 7.87
CA GLN A 86 -2.37 16.31 9.19
C GLN A 86 -3.90 16.40 9.08
N PHE A 87 -4.60 15.48 9.76
CA PHE A 87 -6.06 15.44 9.87
C PHE A 87 -6.83 15.26 8.57
N GLU A 88 -6.16 14.89 7.48
CA GLU A 88 -6.79 14.58 6.19
C GLU A 88 -6.04 13.48 5.45
N GLY A 89 -6.65 12.88 4.42
CA GLY A 89 -6.00 11.87 3.60
C GLY A 89 -5.84 10.50 4.25
N GLN A 90 -6.56 10.22 5.33
CA GLN A 90 -6.48 8.93 6.04
C GLN A 90 -6.86 7.76 5.14
N THR A 91 -6.39 6.58 5.49
CA THR A 91 -6.96 5.32 5.05
C THR A 91 -7.92 4.84 6.13
N ASN A 92 -9.21 4.81 5.79
CA ASN A 92 -10.27 4.42 6.72
C ASN A 92 -10.71 2.98 6.47
N PHE A 93 -10.82 2.20 7.53
CA PHE A 93 -11.38 0.85 7.51
C PHE A 93 -12.79 0.88 8.12
N THR A 94 -13.80 0.80 7.26
CA THR A 94 -15.20 1.04 7.61
C THR A 94 -15.70 0.09 8.70
N TYR A 95 -15.41 -1.22 8.59
CA TYR A 95 -15.90 -2.21 9.56
C TYR A 95 -15.14 -2.21 10.89
N LEU A 96 -13.97 -1.62 10.92
CA LEU A 96 -13.13 -1.58 12.13
C LEU A 96 -13.25 -0.26 12.89
N ASP A 97 -13.93 0.74 12.32
CA ASP A 97 -13.95 2.12 12.81
C ASP A 97 -12.51 2.65 13.06
N LEU A 98 -11.61 2.33 12.12
CA LEU A 98 -10.19 2.61 12.23
C LEU A 98 -9.75 3.56 11.11
N SER A 99 -9.09 4.65 11.49
CA SER A 99 -8.47 5.62 10.58
C SER A 99 -6.97 5.65 10.76
N ILE A 100 -6.24 5.49 9.66
CA ILE A 100 -4.77 5.52 9.63
C ILE A 100 -4.32 6.82 8.99
N ASP A 101 -3.64 7.66 9.79
CA ASP A 101 -3.05 8.90 9.29
C ASP A 101 -1.85 8.63 8.37
N PRO A 102 -1.73 9.35 7.23
CA PRO A 102 -0.55 9.29 6.40
C PRO A 102 0.64 9.95 7.13
N LYS A 103 1.72 9.19 7.28
CA LYS A 103 3.00 9.67 7.83
C LYS A 103 4.13 9.13 6.96
N PRO A 104 5.13 9.97 6.57
CA PRO A 104 6.26 9.51 5.79
C PRO A 104 6.97 8.32 6.43
N GLY A 105 7.19 7.27 5.64
CA GLY A 105 7.83 6.04 6.10
C GLY A 105 6.91 5.04 6.82
N ARG A 106 5.66 5.40 7.13
CA ARG A 106 4.68 4.43 7.65
C ARG A 106 4.32 3.45 6.55
N ILE A 107 4.33 2.16 6.87
CA ILE A 107 3.81 1.10 6.00
C ILE A 107 2.58 0.49 6.68
N LEU A 108 1.46 0.57 6.00
CA LEU A 108 0.23 -0.11 6.38
C LEU A 108 0.19 -1.45 5.65
N VAL A 109 -0.03 -2.54 6.39
CA VAL A 109 -0.15 -3.91 5.86
C VAL A 109 -1.44 -4.51 6.34
N PHE A 110 -2.23 -5.10 5.43
CA PHE A 110 -3.49 -5.74 5.77
C PHE A 110 -3.93 -6.75 4.71
N PRO A 111 -4.76 -7.75 5.06
CA PRO A 111 -5.40 -8.61 4.08
C PRO A 111 -6.41 -7.81 3.23
N PRO A 112 -6.33 -7.82 1.88
CA PRO A 112 -7.16 -6.98 1.01
C PRO A 112 -8.55 -7.57 0.74
N LEU A 113 -9.08 -8.35 1.68
CA LEU A 113 -10.28 -9.16 1.55
C LEU A 113 -11.54 -8.39 1.99
N TRP A 114 -12.71 -8.99 1.76
CA TRP A 114 -14.03 -8.46 2.12
C TRP A 114 -14.20 -8.11 3.61
N LEU A 115 -13.37 -8.66 4.50
CA LEU A 115 -13.34 -8.30 5.92
C LEU A 115 -12.76 -6.91 6.19
N PHE A 116 -12.02 -6.34 5.25
CA PHE A 116 -11.29 -5.08 5.38
C PHE A 116 -11.64 -4.09 4.27
N PRO A 117 -12.95 -3.75 4.09
CA PRO A 117 -13.28 -2.65 3.20
C PRO A 117 -12.64 -1.36 3.72
N HIS A 118 -12.09 -0.60 2.79
CA HIS A 118 -11.35 0.60 3.13
C HIS A 118 -11.51 1.70 2.08
N ALA A 119 -11.30 2.92 2.52
CA ALA A 119 -11.37 4.13 1.70
C ALA A 119 -10.09 4.96 1.83
N GLY A 120 -9.66 5.57 0.74
CA GLY A 120 -8.61 6.58 0.76
C GLY A 120 -9.22 7.96 0.78
N MET A 121 -9.14 8.65 1.91
CA MET A 121 -9.77 9.95 2.10
C MET A 121 -9.06 11.06 1.30
N PRO A 122 -9.80 12.08 0.84
CA PRO A 122 -9.24 13.18 0.08
C PRO A 122 -8.36 14.10 0.94
N VAL A 123 -7.56 14.90 0.26
CA VAL A 123 -6.72 15.95 0.84
C VAL A 123 -7.08 17.31 0.24
N GLY A 124 -6.90 18.37 1.01
CA GLY A 124 -7.23 19.71 0.57
C GLY A 124 -6.13 20.75 0.82
N LYS A 125 -5.16 20.45 1.68
CA LYS A 125 -4.07 21.37 2.03
C LYS A 125 -2.79 21.11 1.24
N SER A 126 -2.44 19.85 1.08
CA SER A 126 -1.23 19.43 0.36
C SER A 126 -1.47 18.11 -0.34
N GLU A 127 -0.73 17.83 -1.40
CA GLU A 127 -0.80 16.57 -2.14
C GLU A 127 -0.42 15.40 -1.24
N LYS A 128 -1.06 14.26 -1.45
CA LYS A 128 -0.70 13.00 -0.80
C LYS A 128 -0.12 12.04 -1.82
N TYR A 129 0.99 11.39 -1.44
CA TYR A 129 1.62 10.34 -2.22
C TYR A 129 1.70 9.07 -1.39
N ILE A 130 1.27 7.96 -1.99
CA ILE A 130 1.44 6.62 -1.44
C ILE A 130 2.04 5.70 -2.50
N VAL A 131 2.83 4.75 -2.05
CA VAL A 131 3.29 3.62 -2.87
C VAL A 131 2.50 2.40 -2.44
N GLY A 132 1.89 1.72 -3.39
CA GLY A 132 1.09 0.53 -3.14
C GLY A 132 1.56 -0.69 -3.93
N SER A 133 1.38 -1.86 -3.35
CA SER A 133 1.55 -3.16 -4.00
C SER A 133 0.80 -4.24 -3.23
N TYR A 134 0.79 -5.45 -3.78
CA TYR A 134 0.16 -6.63 -3.17
C TYR A 134 1.11 -7.81 -3.19
N CYS A 135 1.07 -8.64 -2.13
CA CYS A 135 1.56 -10.00 -2.21
C CYS A 135 0.47 -10.93 -2.73
N HIS A 136 0.84 -11.84 -3.63
CA HIS A 136 -0.06 -12.86 -4.13
C HIS A 136 0.56 -14.26 -4.10
N TYR A 137 -0.30 -15.27 -4.01
CA TYR A 137 0.10 -16.68 -4.16
C TYR A 137 0.67 -16.93 -5.56
N LEU A 138 1.71 -17.77 -5.63
CA LEU A 138 2.29 -18.25 -6.89
C LEU A 138 1.46 -19.39 -7.51
#